data_4b240fb93db4f6e93231009266067a5d
#
_entry.id   4b240fb93db4f6e93231009266067a5d
#
_cell.length_a   1.000
_cell.length_b   1.000
_cell.length_c   1.000
_cell.angle_alpha   90.00
_cell.angle_beta   90.00
_cell.angle_gamma   90.00
#
_symmetry.space_group_name_H-M   'P 1'
#
loop_
_entity.id
_entity.type
_entity.pdbx_description
1 polymer ?
#
loop_
_entity_poly.entity_id
_entity_poly.type
_entity_poly.pdbx_seq_one_letter_code
_entity_poly.pdbx_strand_id
1 'polypeptide(L)'
;DRKGQAKITNDKIDTIKRKTLENIQVRRAKFEKFMPQLVIEPERNRAFYNEREFNFRPYRGDVKRDAETYLQYMEGFNTAVPAKNIEPLKFEYFKLMSWCFLSPFLARVRTTIREATVTDEVFTYPIVALLCGQSNAGKTIYASLLMKMMTDSALYKAFGQNNFTKTRIDSLLCDIKGLPILIDDITQTQFTNNSGNIIKQEERIIRETKPENLNYYSAILLTANKDLNSLKNELTKRMVVFHVNASWNNEFT
;
A
#
# COMPACT_ATOMS: atom_id res chain seq x y z
N ASP A 1 26.97 -42.57 35.23
CA ASP A 1 25.61 -42.00 35.19
C ASP A 1 25.60 -40.67 34.41
N ARG A 2 25.55 -40.74 33.09
CA ARG A 2 25.38 -39.54 32.23
C ARG A 2 23.94 -39.50 31.74
N LYS A 3 23.09 -39.00 32.57
CA LYS A 3 21.70 -38.67 32.19
C LYS A 3 21.69 -37.50 31.23
N GLY A 4 21.09 -37.68 30.06
CA GLY A 4 20.46 -36.58 29.33
C GLY A 4 21.01 -36.17 27.98
N GLN A 5 21.92 -36.88 27.35
CA GLN A 5 22.23 -36.61 25.92
C GLN A 5 21.35 -37.51 25.03
N ALA A 6 20.27 -36.93 24.50
CA ALA A 6 19.50 -37.58 23.47
C ALA A 6 20.39 -37.75 22.22
N LYS A 7 20.73 -39.01 21.87
CA LYS A 7 21.41 -39.31 20.61
C LYS A 7 20.52 -38.84 19.44
N ILE A 8 20.90 -37.76 18.80
CA ILE A 8 20.23 -37.31 17.60
C ILE A 8 20.73 -38.17 16.45
N THR A 9 19.89 -39.06 15.96
CA THR A 9 20.17 -39.88 14.78
C THR A 9 19.90 -39.08 13.50
N ASN A 10 20.59 -39.45 12.41
CA ASN A 10 20.36 -38.82 11.10
C ASN A 10 18.88 -38.86 10.70
N ASP A 11 18.17 -39.94 10.96
CA ASP A 11 16.72 -40.05 10.70
C ASP A 11 15.88 -39.03 11.47
N LYS A 12 16.27 -38.70 12.72
CA LYS A 12 15.59 -37.63 13.46
C LYS A 12 15.88 -36.26 12.87
N ILE A 13 17.09 -36.01 12.40
CA ILE A 13 17.47 -34.78 11.73
C ILE A 13 16.66 -34.62 10.43
N ASP A 14 16.56 -35.64 9.63
CA ASP A 14 15.83 -35.62 8.37
C ASP A 14 14.32 -35.50 8.59
N THR A 15 13.79 -36.11 9.64
CA THR A 15 12.40 -35.92 10.03
C THR A 15 12.11 -34.51 10.48
N ILE A 16 13.02 -33.86 11.23
CA ILE A 16 12.90 -32.48 11.66
C ILE A 16 12.98 -31.54 10.44
N LYS A 17 13.95 -31.75 9.54
CA LYS A 17 14.09 -30.97 8.29
C LYS A 17 12.82 -31.05 7.45
N ARG A 18 12.28 -32.25 7.22
CA ARG A 18 11.05 -32.47 6.47
C ARG A 18 9.87 -31.73 7.09
N LYS A 19 9.63 -31.90 8.40
CA LYS A 19 8.55 -31.19 9.10
C LYS A 19 8.73 -29.69 9.09
N THR A 20 9.96 -29.20 9.16
CA THR A 20 10.26 -27.76 9.08
C THR A 20 9.94 -27.23 7.69
N LEU A 21 10.32 -27.94 6.63
CA LEU A 21 10.00 -27.59 5.26
C LEU A 21 8.49 -27.61 4.99
N GLU A 22 7.79 -28.64 5.44
CA GLU A 22 6.32 -28.73 5.36
C GLU A 22 5.65 -27.56 6.09
N ASN A 23 6.10 -27.22 7.30
CA ASN A 23 5.59 -26.06 8.04
C ASN A 23 5.89 -24.73 7.36
N ILE A 24 7.07 -24.58 6.74
CA ILE A 24 7.43 -23.39 5.97
C ILE A 24 6.52 -23.29 4.74
N GLN A 25 6.30 -24.39 4.02
CA GLN A 25 5.40 -24.41 2.85
C GLN A 25 3.95 -24.10 3.23
N VAL A 26 3.44 -24.68 4.32
CA VAL A 26 2.08 -24.39 4.81
C VAL A 26 1.96 -22.92 5.26
N ARG A 27 2.98 -22.39 5.95
CA ARG A 27 3.01 -20.97 6.35
C ARG A 27 3.10 -20.07 5.14
N ARG A 28 3.91 -20.42 4.14
CA ARG A 28 4.07 -19.68 2.90
C ARG A 28 2.77 -19.67 2.09
N ALA A 29 2.12 -20.81 1.91
CA ALA A 29 0.83 -20.91 1.24
C ALA A 29 -0.28 -20.13 1.96
N LYS A 30 -0.31 -20.14 3.30
CA LYS A 30 -1.21 -19.28 4.09
C LYS A 30 -0.86 -17.81 3.91
N PHE A 31 0.42 -17.46 3.89
CA PHE A 31 0.90 -16.09 3.75
C PHE A 31 0.60 -15.55 2.35
N GLU A 32 0.89 -16.32 1.30
CA GLU A 32 0.58 -15.99 -0.10
C GLU A 32 -0.92 -15.78 -0.32
N LYS A 33 -1.78 -16.53 0.37
CA LYS A 33 -3.23 -16.33 0.34
C LYS A 33 -3.67 -14.95 0.88
N PHE A 34 -2.87 -14.33 1.75
CA PHE A 34 -3.14 -13.03 2.37
C PHE A 34 -2.39 -11.86 1.72
N MET A 35 -1.47 -12.13 0.80
CA MET A 35 -0.69 -11.11 0.10
C MET A 35 -1.27 -10.90 -1.30
N PRO A 36 -2.00 -9.81 -1.52
CA PRO A 36 -2.67 -9.56 -2.78
C PRO A 36 -1.65 -9.23 -3.89
N GLN A 37 -1.90 -9.75 -5.08
CA GLN A 37 -1.11 -9.49 -6.26
C GLN A 37 -2.01 -9.00 -7.39
N LEU A 38 -1.73 -7.81 -7.89
CA LEU A 38 -2.33 -7.26 -9.09
C LEU A 38 -1.27 -7.24 -10.19
N VAL A 39 -1.49 -8.02 -11.24
CA VAL A 39 -0.63 -8.07 -12.42
C VAL A 39 -1.37 -7.47 -13.60
N ILE A 40 -0.76 -6.48 -14.25
CA ILE A 40 -1.33 -5.80 -15.40
C ILE A 40 -0.47 -6.10 -16.61
N GLU A 41 -1.09 -6.62 -17.67
CA GLU A 41 -0.48 -6.94 -18.97
C GLU A 41 -1.07 -6.01 -20.05
N PRO A 42 -0.56 -4.77 -20.21
CA PRO A 42 -1.14 -3.80 -21.13
C PRO A 42 -1.11 -4.27 -22.59
N GLU A 43 -0.05 -4.95 -22.97
CA GLU A 43 0.17 -5.47 -24.33
C GLU A 43 -0.92 -6.48 -24.75
N ARG A 44 -1.49 -7.15 -23.74
CA ARG A 44 -2.59 -8.12 -23.92
C ARG A 44 -3.94 -7.58 -23.52
N ASN A 45 -4.00 -6.33 -23.02
CA ASN A 45 -5.20 -5.72 -22.46
C ASN A 45 -5.86 -6.59 -21.38
N ARG A 46 -5.06 -7.16 -20.48
CA ARG A 46 -5.50 -8.05 -19.40
C ARG A 46 -4.94 -7.58 -18.05
N ALA A 47 -5.68 -7.85 -17.00
CA ALA A 47 -5.20 -7.72 -15.63
C ALA A 47 -5.70 -8.88 -14.78
N PHE A 48 -4.92 -9.25 -13.76
CA PHE A 48 -5.19 -10.37 -12.88
C PHE A 48 -5.06 -9.93 -11.43
N TYR A 49 -6.00 -10.34 -10.62
CA TYR A 49 -5.92 -10.25 -9.17
C TYR A 49 -5.87 -11.66 -8.58
N ASN A 50 -4.73 -12.03 -7.98
CA ASN A 50 -4.49 -13.38 -7.45
C ASN A 50 -4.93 -14.48 -8.43
N GLU A 51 -4.40 -14.47 -9.65
CA GLU A 51 -4.71 -15.42 -10.73
C GLU A 51 -6.11 -15.27 -11.38
N ARG A 52 -7.00 -14.48 -10.79
CA ARG A 52 -8.32 -14.21 -11.36
C ARG A 52 -8.23 -13.03 -12.33
N GLU A 53 -8.62 -13.26 -13.57
CA GLU A 53 -8.67 -12.21 -14.59
C GLU A 53 -9.79 -11.20 -14.27
N PHE A 54 -9.45 -9.91 -14.38
CA PHE A 54 -10.43 -8.83 -14.24
C PHE A 54 -11.38 -8.80 -15.43
N ASN A 55 -12.67 -8.62 -15.14
CA ASN A 55 -13.66 -8.30 -16.14
C ASN A 55 -13.70 -6.78 -16.36
N PHE A 56 -13.15 -6.30 -17.47
CA PHE A 56 -13.21 -4.88 -17.85
C PHE A 56 -14.58 -4.43 -18.37
N ARG A 57 -15.56 -5.32 -18.38
CA ARG A 57 -16.94 -5.00 -18.76
C ARG A 57 -17.88 -5.40 -17.64
N PRO A 58 -17.81 -4.74 -16.47
CA PRO A 58 -18.69 -5.03 -15.35
C PRO A 58 -20.13 -4.71 -15.71
N TYR A 59 -21.08 -5.34 -15.02
CA TYR A 59 -22.47 -5.03 -15.17
C TYR A 59 -22.77 -3.58 -14.70
N ARG A 60 -23.44 -2.81 -15.54
CA ARG A 60 -23.71 -1.37 -15.26
C ARG A 60 -24.40 -1.12 -13.93
N GLY A 61 -25.31 -2.02 -13.52
CA GLY A 61 -26.01 -1.90 -12.24
C GLY A 61 -25.10 -2.03 -11.03
N ASP A 62 -24.07 -2.88 -11.12
CA ASP A 62 -23.08 -3.03 -10.04
C ASP A 62 -22.21 -1.78 -9.94
N VAL A 63 -21.72 -1.26 -11.07
CA VAL A 63 -20.93 -0.02 -11.09
C VAL A 63 -21.72 1.15 -10.51
N LYS A 64 -23.01 1.28 -10.87
CA LYS A 64 -23.86 2.34 -10.34
C LYS A 64 -24.02 2.21 -8.83
N ARG A 65 -24.35 1.02 -8.34
CA ARG A 65 -24.53 0.75 -6.89
C ARG A 65 -23.24 1.06 -6.10
N ASP A 66 -22.10 0.64 -6.62
CA ASP A 66 -20.82 0.84 -5.94
C ASP A 66 -20.44 2.33 -5.92
N ALA A 67 -20.70 3.06 -7.01
CA ALA A 67 -20.52 4.50 -7.06
C ALA A 67 -21.45 5.24 -6.10
N GLU A 68 -22.74 4.86 -6.03
CA GLU A 68 -23.70 5.43 -5.09
C GLU A 68 -23.30 5.16 -3.64
N THR A 69 -22.81 3.96 -3.33
CA THR A 69 -22.29 3.61 -2.00
C THR A 69 -21.10 4.47 -1.61
N TYR A 70 -20.18 4.70 -2.54
CA TYR A 70 -19.05 5.58 -2.30
C TYR A 70 -19.49 7.03 -2.08
N LEU A 71 -20.40 7.55 -2.88
CA LEU A 71 -20.93 8.90 -2.70
C LEU A 71 -21.64 9.06 -1.35
N GLN A 72 -22.45 8.09 -0.95
CA GLN A 72 -23.08 8.09 0.39
C GLN A 72 -22.05 8.11 1.52
N TYR A 73 -20.96 7.35 1.38
CA TYR A 73 -19.85 7.41 2.33
C TYR A 73 -19.26 8.83 2.42
N MET A 74 -19.02 9.48 1.27
CA MET A 74 -18.50 10.85 1.22
C MET A 74 -19.50 11.87 1.77
N GLU A 75 -20.80 11.67 1.58
CA GLU A 75 -21.85 12.51 2.17
C GLU A 75 -21.92 12.38 3.69
N GLY A 76 -21.56 11.24 4.25
CA GLY A 76 -21.46 11.04 5.69
C GLY A 76 -20.56 12.07 6.40
N PHE A 77 -19.58 12.64 5.71
CA PHE A 77 -18.75 13.72 6.27
C PHE A 77 -19.56 15.01 6.56
N ASN A 78 -20.70 15.23 5.89
CA ASN A 78 -21.54 16.41 6.12
C ASN A 78 -22.12 16.46 7.54
N THR A 79 -22.33 15.30 8.16
CA THR A 79 -22.88 15.18 9.51
C THR A 79 -21.82 14.97 10.58
N ALA A 80 -20.70 14.33 10.19
CA ALA A 80 -19.68 13.87 11.12
C ALA A 80 -18.55 14.90 11.37
N VAL A 81 -18.45 15.95 10.54
CA VAL A 81 -17.34 16.90 10.54
C VAL A 81 -17.89 18.34 10.60
N PRO A 82 -17.21 19.28 11.29
CA PRO A 82 -17.59 20.70 11.28
C PRO A 82 -17.67 21.27 9.85
N ALA A 83 -18.73 22.00 9.55
CA ALA A 83 -19.08 22.46 8.19
C ALA A 83 -17.91 23.14 7.43
N LYS A 84 -17.10 23.96 8.12
CA LYS A 84 -15.95 24.66 7.54
C LYS A 84 -14.85 23.74 7.00
N ASN A 85 -14.81 22.48 7.42
CA ASN A 85 -13.76 21.51 7.09
C ASN A 85 -14.25 20.46 6.09
N ILE A 86 -15.53 20.43 5.73
CA ILE A 86 -16.13 19.35 4.92
C ILE A 86 -15.53 19.33 3.52
N GLU A 87 -15.60 20.44 2.81
CA GLU A 87 -15.15 20.49 1.41
C GLU A 87 -13.63 20.26 1.25
N PRO A 88 -12.76 20.90 2.08
CA PRO A 88 -11.34 20.57 2.05
C PRO A 88 -11.05 19.11 2.35
N LEU A 89 -11.77 18.50 3.31
CA LEU A 89 -11.62 17.11 3.67
C LEU A 89 -12.00 16.17 2.53
N LYS A 90 -13.17 16.39 1.94
CA LYS A 90 -13.65 15.60 0.78
C LYS A 90 -12.68 15.69 -0.38
N PHE A 91 -12.14 16.88 -0.63
CA PHE A 91 -11.17 17.10 -1.71
C PHE A 91 -9.87 16.33 -1.46
N GLU A 92 -9.32 16.35 -0.24
CA GLU A 92 -8.12 15.59 0.09
C GLU A 92 -8.36 14.07 -0.03
N TYR A 93 -9.50 13.58 0.42
CA TYR A 93 -9.85 12.16 0.27
C TYR A 93 -10.10 11.76 -1.19
N PHE A 94 -10.70 12.63 -1.99
CA PHE A 94 -10.85 12.39 -3.42
C PHE A 94 -9.49 12.31 -4.13
N LYS A 95 -8.56 13.21 -3.81
CA LYS A 95 -7.19 13.16 -4.34
C LYS A 95 -6.49 11.86 -3.93
N LEU A 96 -6.63 11.44 -2.67
CA LEU A 96 -6.06 10.18 -2.20
C LEU A 96 -6.65 8.98 -2.96
N MET A 97 -7.96 8.95 -3.16
CA MET A 97 -8.62 7.92 -3.96
C MET A 97 -8.02 7.87 -5.37
N SER A 98 -7.93 9.02 -6.04
CA SER A 98 -7.36 9.11 -7.38
C SER A 98 -5.92 8.58 -7.42
N TRP A 99 -5.10 8.94 -6.44
CA TRP A 99 -3.74 8.44 -6.33
C TRP A 99 -3.71 6.92 -6.10
N CYS A 100 -4.55 6.39 -5.20
CA CYS A 100 -4.62 4.95 -4.93
C CYS A 100 -4.97 4.16 -6.20
N PHE A 101 -6.00 4.57 -6.94
CA PHE A 101 -6.40 3.88 -8.17
C PHE A 101 -5.38 4.03 -9.31
N LEU A 102 -4.62 5.12 -9.33
CA LEU A 102 -3.51 5.30 -10.26
C LEU A 102 -2.25 4.52 -9.85
N SER A 103 -2.09 4.22 -8.58
CA SER A 103 -0.86 3.67 -8.01
C SER A 103 -0.35 2.38 -8.67
N PRO A 104 -1.18 1.44 -9.16
CA PRO A 104 -0.71 0.25 -9.87
C PRO A 104 0.04 0.57 -11.17
N PHE A 105 -0.19 1.74 -11.73
CA PHE A 105 0.39 2.17 -13.01
C PHE A 105 1.60 3.09 -12.86
N LEU A 106 1.83 3.65 -11.67
CA LEU A 106 2.84 4.70 -11.46
C LEU A 106 4.25 4.29 -11.89
N ALA A 107 4.66 3.05 -11.59
CA ALA A 107 5.97 2.58 -12.00
C ALA A 107 6.13 2.58 -13.53
N ARG A 108 5.11 2.15 -14.27
CA ARG A 108 5.11 2.16 -15.74
C ARG A 108 5.07 3.58 -16.29
N VAL A 109 4.21 4.44 -15.77
CA VAL A 109 4.13 5.86 -16.16
C VAL A 109 5.50 6.52 -16.04
N ARG A 110 6.19 6.30 -14.94
CA ARG A 110 7.53 6.84 -14.70
C ARG A 110 8.57 6.32 -15.68
N THR A 111 8.53 5.03 -16.01
CA THR A 111 9.46 4.47 -17.00
C THR A 111 9.20 5.05 -18.38
N THR A 112 7.94 5.16 -18.80
CA THR A 112 7.57 5.75 -20.09
C THR A 112 8.04 7.21 -20.19
N ILE A 113 7.84 8.01 -19.13
CA ILE A 113 8.32 9.39 -19.09
C ILE A 113 9.84 9.45 -19.22
N ARG A 114 10.55 8.61 -18.47
CA ARG A 114 12.02 8.55 -18.53
C ARG A 114 12.53 8.20 -19.93
N GLU A 115 11.85 7.30 -20.62
CA GLU A 115 12.21 6.91 -21.99
C GLU A 115 11.91 8.02 -23.00
N ALA A 116 10.89 8.83 -22.74
CA ALA A 116 10.47 9.93 -23.61
C ALA A 116 11.21 11.25 -23.32
N THR A 117 11.71 11.46 -22.11
CA THR A 117 12.30 12.71 -21.65
C THR A 117 13.62 12.48 -20.92
N VAL A 118 14.57 13.42 -21.05
CA VAL A 118 15.85 13.40 -20.34
C VAL A 118 15.76 14.14 -18.99
N THR A 119 14.56 14.51 -18.56
CA THR A 119 14.32 15.48 -17.47
C THR A 119 13.92 14.81 -16.15
N ASP A 120 13.98 15.60 -15.06
CA ASP A 120 13.54 15.23 -13.71
C ASP A 120 12.00 15.04 -13.58
N GLU A 121 11.26 15.10 -14.68
CA GLU A 121 9.80 14.93 -14.72
C GLU A 121 9.32 13.58 -14.16
N VAL A 122 10.20 12.59 -14.11
CA VAL A 122 9.94 11.28 -13.48
C VAL A 122 9.46 11.42 -12.04
N PHE A 123 9.91 12.44 -11.31
CA PHE A 123 9.50 12.67 -9.92
C PHE A 123 8.12 13.30 -9.77
N THR A 124 7.49 13.73 -10.87
CA THR A 124 6.13 14.29 -10.88
C THR A 124 5.08 13.27 -10.45
N TYR A 125 5.40 11.98 -10.56
CA TYR A 125 4.50 10.88 -10.21
C TYR A 125 5.06 10.02 -9.07
N PRO A 126 5.05 10.51 -7.81
CA PRO A 126 5.61 9.79 -6.68
C PRO A 126 4.86 8.49 -6.40
N ILE A 127 5.62 7.43 -6.11
CA ILE A 127 5.06 6.13 -5.71
C ILE A 127 4.79 6.03 -4.21
N VAL A 128 5.18 7.04 -3.46
CA VAL A 128 4.93 7.11 -2.01
C VAL A 128 3.96 8.23 -1.71
N ALA A 129 2.95 7.92 -0.93
CA ALA A 129 1.99 8.88 -0.41
C ALA A 129 1.98 8.88 1.11
N LEU A 130 1.76 10.04 1.69
CA LEU A 130 1.57 10.25 3.12
C LEU A 130 0.20 10.89 3.36
N LEU A 131 -0.65 10.21 4.10
CA LEU A 131 -1.90 10.75 4.60
C LEU A 131 -1.71 11.15 6.07
N CYS A 132 -1.63 12.44 6.34
CA CYS A 132 -1.41 12.95 7.67
C CYS A 132 -2.54 13.88 8.14
N GLY A 133 -2.63 14.07 9.45
CA GLY A 133 -3.62 14.93 10.06
C GLY A 133 -4.05 14.46 11.44
N GLN A 134 -5.10 15.07 11.97
CA GLN A 134 -5.57 14.83 13.34
C GLN A 134 -5.93 13.34 13.57
N SER A 135 -5.77 12.90 14.81
CA SER A 135 -6.31 11.61 15.25
C SER A 135 -7.84 11.61 15.07
N ASN A 136 -8.41 10.44 14.83
CA ASN A 136 -9.85 10.26 14.60
C ASN A 136 -10.41 11.01 13.37
N ALA A 137 -9.58 11.36 12.40
CA ALA A 137 -10.03 11.91 11.12
C ALA A 137 -10.54 10.84 10.13
N GLY A 138 -10.53 9.57 10.51
CA GLY A 138 -10.97 8.46 9.63
C GLY A 138 -9.92 7.99 8.63
N LYS A 139 -8.65 8.42 8.74
CA LYS A 139 -7.57 8.13 7.79
C LYS A 139 -7.42 6.64 7.49
N THR A 140 -7.23 5.83 8.52
CA THR A 140 -7.04 4.37 8.39
C THR A 140 -8.27 3.69 7.83
N ILE A 141 -9.46 4.12 8.25
CA ILE A 141 -10.73 3.57 7.76
C ILE A 141 -10.87 3.86 6.28
N TYR A 142 -10.63 5.11 5.85
CA TYR A 142 -10.73 5.48 4.45
C TYR A 142 -9.68 4.79 3.58
N ALA A 143 -8.41 4.77 4.02
CA ALA A 143 -7.36 4.05 3.32
C ALA A 143 -7.69 2.54 3.18
N SER A 144 -8.21 1.92 4.24
CA SER A 144 -8.63 0.51 4.21
C SER A 144 -9.83 0.28 3.28
N LEU A 145 -10.77 1.23 3.21
CA LEU A 145 -11.88 1.20 2.25
C LEU A 145 -11.36 1.21 0.81
N LEU A 146 -10.42 2.11 0.49
CA LEU A 146 -9.81 2.17 -0.85
C LEU A 146 -9.12 0.86 -1.21
N MET A 147 -8.35 0.27 -0.28
CA MET A 147 -7.72 -1.04 -0.52
C MET A 147 -8.76 -2.12 -0.77
N LYS A 148 -9.86 -2.13 -0.02
CA LYS A 148 -10.97 -3.06 -0.23
C LYS A 148 -11.63 -2.87 -1.60
N MET A 149 -11.86 -1.63 -2.02
CA MET A 149 -12.41 -1.33 -3.35
C MET A 149 -11.49 -1.82 -4.47
N MET A 150 -10.16 -1.69 -4.31
CA MET A 150 -9.18 -2.14 -5.31
C MET A 150 -9.04 -3.66 -5.38
N THR A 151 -9.31 -4.37 -4.30
CA THR A 151 -9.01 -5.81 -4.18
C THR A 151 -10.25 -6.68 -4.07
N ASP A 152 -11.44 -6.11 -3.89
CA ASP A 152 -12.67 -6.83 -3.53
C ASP A 152 -12.43 -7.78 -2.32
N SER A 153 -11.50 -7.42 -1.44
CA SER A 153 -11.05 -8.26 -0.35
C SER A 153 -11.13 -7.54 0.99
N ALA A 154 -11.93 -8.10 1.88
CA ALA A 154 -11.92 -7.72 3.29
C ALA A 154 -10.62 -8.14 4.01
N LEU A 155 -9.75 -8.89 3.35
CA LEU A 155 -8.53 -9.48 3.93
C LEU A 155 -7.32 -8.57 3.86
N TYR A 156 -7.35 -7.51 3.02
CA TYR A 156 -6.26 -6.55 2.98
C TYR A 156 -6.23 -5.75 4.28
N LYS A 157 -5.17 -5.93 5.05
CA LYS A 157 -4.98 -5.25 6.33
C LYS A 157 -3.84 -4.26 6.23
N ALA A 158 -4.01 -3.11 6.89
CA ALA A 158 -2.92 -2.18 7.11
C ALA A 158 -1.81 -2.84 7.95
N PHE A 159 -0.58 -2.58 7.57
CA PHE A 159 0.59 -2.98 8.36
C PHE A 159 0.85 -1.91 9.42
N GLY A 160 1.07 -2.33 10.66
CA GLY A 160 1.39 -1.39 11.75
C GLY A 160 2.76 -0.73 11.53
N GLN A 161 2.98 0.35 12.25
CA GLN A 161 4.18 1.20 12.20
C GLN A 161 5.53 0.46 12.27
N ASN A 162 5.60 -0.66 12.97
CA ASN A 162 6.83 -1.48 13.08
C ASN A 162 7.27 -2.11 11.74
N ASN A 163 6.41 -2.08 10.74
CA ASN A 163 6.73 -2.55 9.39
C ASN A 163 7.40 -1.47 8.53
N PHE A 164 7.48 -0.22 8.99
CA PHE A 164 8.19 0.85 8.28
C PHE A 164 9.70 0.79 8.54
N THR A 165 10.33 -0.32 8.18
CA THR A 165 11.78 -0.52 8.21
C THR A 165 12.25 -0.99 6.84
N LYS A 166 13.53 -0.78 6.52
CA LYS A 166 14.10 -1.17 5.22
C LYS A 166 13.81 -2.64 4.90
N THR A 167 14.24 -3.55 5.79
CA THR A 167 14.11 -5.00 5.59
C THR A 167 12.65 -5.41 5.40
N ARG A 168 11.73 -4.81 6.17
CA ARG A 168 10.32 -5.16 6.08
C ARG A 168 9.66 -4.59 4.83
N ILE A 169 9.99 -3.37 4.43
CA ILE A 169 9.53 -2.79 3.16
C ILE A 169 10.01 -3.64 1.99
N ASP A 170 11.29 -4.02 1.96
CA ASP A 170 11.82 -4.90 0.91
C ASP A 170 11.08 -6.24 0.85
N SER A 171 10.78 -6.85 1.99
CA SER A 171 9.97 -8.07 2.06
C SER A 171 8.55 -7.86 1.53
N LEU A 172 7.87 -6.79 1.95
CA LEU A 172 6.49 -6.49 1.53
C LEU A 172 6.42 -6.22 0.01
N LEU A 173 7.42 -5.57 -0.56
CA LEU A 173 7.50 -5.34 -2.01
C LEU A 173 7.72 -6.63 -2.81
N CYS A 174 8.31 -7.66 -2.19
CA CYS A 174 8.39 -8.99 -2.81
C CYS A 174 7.05 -9.74 -2.76
N ASP A 175 6.29 -9.53 -1.68
CA ASP A 175 5.08 -10.29 -1.38
C ASP A 175 3.83 -9.67 -2.01
N ILE A 176 3.74 -8.33 -2.02
CA ILE A 176 2.62 -7.55 -2.59
C ILE A 176 3.06 -6.98 -3.93
N LYS A 177 2.24 -7.19 -4.97
CA LYS A 177 2.56 -6.72 -6.32
C LYS A 177 1.44 -5.85 -6.87
N GLY A 178 1.83 -4.71 -7.43
CA GLY A 178 0.92 -3.84 -8.17
C GLY A 178 -0.15 -3.12 -7.34
N LEU A 179 -0.21 -3.35 -6.03
CA LEU A 179 -1.16 -2.70 -5.11
C LEU A 179 -0.41 -1.86 -4.09
N PRO A 180 -0.99 -0.76 -3.59
CA PRO A 180 -0.37 0.03 -2.55
C PRO A 180 -0.15 -0.79 -1.26
N ILE A 181 1.01 -0.63 -0.65
CA ILE A 181 1.31 -1.17 0.68
C ILE A 181 0.89 -0.10 1.69
N LEU A 182 -0.16 -0.38 2.48
CA LEU A 182 -0.64 0.52 3.52
C LEU A 182 0.10 0.26 4.83
N ILE A 183 0.88 1.24 5.29
CA ILE A 183 1.55 1.22 6.60
C ILE A 183 0.95 2.31 7.46
N ASP A 184 0.34 1.89 8.57
CA ASP A 184 -0.52 2.72 9.38
C ASP A 184 0.20 3.27 10.62
N ASP A 185 -0.19 4.49 11.00
CA ASP A 185 0.16 5.16 12.26
C ASP A 185 1.67 5.40 12.46
N ILE A 186 2.35 5.90 11.43
CA ILE A 186 3.78 6.17 11.49
C ILE A 186 4.05 7.37 12.40
N THR A 187 5.02 7.20 13.31
CA THR A 187 5.51 8.28 14.16
C THR A 187 6.57 9.12 13.47
N GLN A 188 6.77 10.37 13.93
CA GLN A 188 7.85 11.26 13.47
C GLN A 188 9.23 10.59 13.57
N THR A 189 9.51 9.88 14.67
CA THR A 189 10.80 9.21 14.87
C THR A 189 11.02 8.10 13.86
N GLN A 190 10.01 7.28 13.61
CA GLN A 190 10.08 6.21 12.62
C GLN A 190 10.26 6.77 11.22
N PHE A 191 9.54 7.84 10.88
CA PHE A 191 9.67 8.50 9.61
C PHE A 191 11.09 9.05 9.41
N THR A 192 11.61 9.79 10.38
CA THR A 192 12.96 10.37 10.32
C THR A 192 14.03 9.30 10.14
N ASN A 193 13.93 8.19 10.87
CA ASN A 193 14.93 7.12 10.83
C ASN A 193 14.86 6.30 9.54
N ASN A 194 13.72 6.22 8.88
CA ASN A 194 13.50 5.33 7.74
C ASN A 194 13.19 6.06 6.42
N SER A 195 13.13 7.39 6.41
CA SER A 195 12.82 8.18 5.20
C SER A 195 13.81 7.95 4.05
N GLY A 196 15.08 7.64 4.35
CA GLY A 196 16.06 7.26 3.35
C GLY A 196 15.70 5.99 2.56
N ASN A 197 14.81 5.14 3.09
CA ASN A 197 14.33 3.97 2.37
C ASN A 197 13.36 4.35 1.25
N ILE A 198 12.58 5.42 1.43
CA ILE A 198 11.70 5.97 0.40
C ILE A 198 12.53 6.40 -0.81
N ILE A 199 13.59 7.17 -0.56
CA ILE A 199 14.51 7.64 -1.61
C ILE A 199 15.10 6.45 -2.38
N LYS A 200 15.56 5.43 -1.66
CA LYS A 200 16.14 4.22 -2.27
C LYS A 200 15.14 3.44 -3.12
N GLN A 201 13.88 3.34 -2.68
CA GLN A 201 12.85 2.65 -3.47
C GLN A 201 12.54 3.43 -4.75
N GLU A 202 12.44 4.75 -4.66
CA GLU A 202 12.28 5.62 -5.81
C GLU A 202 13.42 5.45 -6.83
N GLU A 203 14.67 5.45 -6.36
CA GLU A 203 15.84 5.26 -7.20
C GLU A 203 15.90 3.87 -7.85
N ARG A 204 15.46 2.83 -7.16
CA ARG A 204 15.39 1.48 -7.74
C ARG A 204 14.45 1.42 -8.94
N ILE A 205 13.27 2.03 -8.83
CA ILE A 205 12.30 2.08 -9.93
C ILE A 205 12.87 2.87 -11.11
N ILE A 206 13.52 4.00 -10.84
CA ILE A 206 14.14 4.81 -11.89
C ILE A 206 15.24 4.04 -12.64
N ARG A 207 15.95 3.16 -11.95
CA ARG A 207 17.03 2.33 -12.55
C ARG A 207 16.52 1.05 -13.19
N GLU A 208 15.26 0.67 -12.95
CA GLU A 208 14.70 -0.54 -13.56
C GLU A 208 14.50 -0.33 -15.06
N THR A 209 15.10 -1.21 -15.83
CA THR A 209 15.09 -1.14 -17.31
C THR A 209 14.18 -2.19 -17.94
N LYS A 210 13.74 -3.19 -17.17
CA LYS A 210 12.94 -4.28 -17.68
C LYS A 210 11.45 -4.02 -17.43
N PRO A 211 10.63 -3.84 -18.48
CA PRO A 211 9.20 -3.57 -18.35
C PRO A 211 8.45 -4.59 -17.48
N GLU A 212 8.82 -5.87 -17.57
CA GLU A 212 8.22 -6.93 -16.79
C GLU A 212 8.40 -6.77 -15.28
N ASN A 213 9.51 -6.17 -14.86
CA ASN A 213 9.79 -5.94 -13.44
C ASN A 213 8.97 -4.80 -12.85
N LEU A 214 8.42 -3.91 -13.69
CA LEU A 214 7.63 -2.75 -13.22
C LEU A 214 6.35 -3.17 -12.51
N ASN A 215 5.81 -4.35 -12.82
CA ASN A 215 4.66 -4.90 -12.12
C ASN A 215 4.94 -5.26 -10.65
N TYR A 216 6.21 -5.33 -10.26
CA TYR A 216 6.63 -5.69 -8.90
C TYR A 216 6.92 -4.48 -8.02
N TYR A 217 6.78 -3.27 -8.54
CA TYR A 217 6.97 -2.05 -7.76
C TYR A 217 5.63 -1.52 -7.26
N SER A 218 5.27 -1.96 -6.06
CA SER A 218 4.08 -1.47 -5.37
C SER A 218 4.30 -0.07 -4.83
N ALA A 219 3.28 0.76 -4.92
CA ALA A 219 3.25 2.05 -4.24
C ALA A 219 3.16 1.86 -2.72
N ILE A 220 3.53 2.87 -1.94
CA ILE A 220 3.49 2.83 -0.48
C ILE A 220 2.60 3.97 0.00
N LEU A 221 1.55 3.63 0.74
CA LEU A 221 0.69 4.58 1.43
C LEU A 221 1.01 4.55 2.93
N LEU A 222 1.42 5.68 3.45
CA LEU A 222 1.74 5.88 4.86
C LEU A 222 0.62 6.69 5.51
N THR A 223 0.24 6.36 6.73
CA THR A 223 -0.61 7.25 7.54
C THR A 223 0.12 7.76 8.78
N ALA A 224 -0.18 8.97 9.20
CA ALA A 224 0.38 9.58 10.41
C ALA A 224 -0.66 10.43 11.13
N ASN A 225 -0.61 10.47 12.47
CA ASN A 225 -1.56 11.21 13.29
C ASN A 225 -1.22 12.70 13.45
N LYS A 226 -0.08 13.14 12.94
CA LYS A 226 0.35 14.55 12.95
C LYS A 226 1.04 14.85 11.64
N ASP A 227 1.08 16.14 11.30
CA ASP A 227 1.98 16.59 10.25
C ASP A 227 3.40 16.21 10.64
N LEU A 228 4.06 15.48 9.76
CA LEU A 228 5.46 15.14 9.96
C LEU A 228 6.28 16.41 9.70
N ASN A 229 6.61 17.10 10.79
CA ASN A 229 7.47 18.27 10.74
C ASN A 229 8.85 17.86 10.20
N SER A 230 9.41 18.63 9.29
CA SER A 230 10.69 18.37 8.64
C SER A 230 10.70 17.31 7.52
N LEU A 231 9.73 17.35 6.63
CA LEU A 231 9.96 16.76 5.30
C LEU A 231 11.15 17.50 4.68
N LYS A 232 12.30 16.83 4.58
CA LYS A 232 13.44 17.41 3.84
C LYS A 232 12.96 17.72 2.42
N ASN A 233 13.44 18.82 1.82
CA ASN A 233 13.07 19.22 0.46
C ASN A 233 13.21 18.09 -0.57
N GLU A 234 14.11 17.17 -0.35
CA GLU A 234 14.29 15.99 -1.19
C GLU A 234 13.12 15.00 -1.10
N LEU A 235 12.51 14.85 0.09
CA LEU A 235 11.36 13.96 0.29
C LEU A 235 10.07 14.57 -0.26
N THR A 236 9.89 15.88 -0.16
CA THR A 236 8.69 16.55 -0.68
C THR A 236 8.54 16.40 -2.19
N LYS A 237 9.65 16.26 -2.92
CA LYS A 237 9.65 15.97 -4.36
C LYS A 237 9.33 14.50 -4.68
N ARG A 238 9.45 13.60 -3.70
CA ARG A 238 9.34 12.14 -3.88
C ARG A 238 8.09 11.53 -3.23
N MET A 239 7.23 12.38 -2.65
CA MET A 239 6.02 11.95 -1.97
C MET A 239 4.86 12.87 -2.31
N VAL A 240 3.67 12.30 -2.40
CA VAL A 240 2.43 13.08 -2.34
C VAL A 240 1.99 13.16 -0.89
N VAL A 241 1.67 14.35 -0.41
CA VAL A 241 1.18 14.54 0.96
C VAL A 241 -0.28 15.00 0.91
N PHE A 242 -1.13 14.28 1.62
CA PHE A 242 -2.55 14.58 1.81
C PHE A 242 -2.77 15.00 3.27
N HIS A 243 -3.33 16.18 3.47
CA HIS A 243 -3.57 16.75 4.79
C HIS A 243 -5.03 16.67 5.19
N VAL A 244 -5.33 15.94 6.25
CA VAL A 244 -6.68 15.77 6.79
C VAL A 244 -6.80 16.46 8.14
N ASN A 245 -7.26 17.70 8.12
CA ASN A 245 -7.35 18.57 9.29
C ASN A 245 -8.76 18.61 9.90
N ALA A 246 -9.45 17.51 9.91
CA ALA A 246 -10.76 17.38 10.52
C ALA A 246 -10.81 16.17 11.45
N SER A 247 -11.49 16.28 12.57
CA SER A 247 -11.84 15.17 13.45
C SER A 247 -13.34 14.90 13.36
N TRP A 248 -13.71 13.62 13.47
CA TRP A 248 -15.11 13.24 13.63
C TRP A 248 -15.64 13.77 14.96
N ASN A 249 -16.91 14.17 14.97
CA ASN A 249 -17.60 14.48 16.23
C ASN A 249 -17.67 13.18 17.07
N ASN A 250 -17.33 13.27 18.35
CA ASN A 250 -17.29 12.12 19.26
C ASN A 250 -18.64 11.41 19.47
N GLU A 251 -19.74 11.96 18.92
CA GLU A 251 -21.08 11.37 19.01
C GLU A 251 -21.28 10.18 18.06
N PHE A 252 -20.33 9.89 17.17
CA PHE A 252 -20.40 8.82 16.17
C PHE A 252 -19.37 7.70 16.41
N THR A 253 -18.67 7.69 17.52
CA THR A 253 -17.80 6.60 17.97
C THR A 253 -18.47 5.81 19.09
#